data_c6497448da4cae6820d487d956ee4791
#
_entry.id   c6497448da4cae6820d487d956ee4791
#
_cell.length_a   1.000
_cell.length_b   1.000
_cell.length_c   1.000
_cell.angle_alpha   90.00
_cell.angle_beta   90.00
_cell.angle_gamma   90.00
#
_symmetry.space_group_name_H-M   'P 1'
#
loop_
_entity.id
_entity.type
_entity.pdbx_description
1 polymer ?
#
loop_
_entity_poly.entity_id
_entity_poly.type
_entity_poly.pdbx_seq_one_letter_code
_entity_poly.pdbx_strand_id
1 'polypeptide(L)'
;MLPPMDLQLRPGGPAMARPLVIAMDGPAGAGKSTVAKRLAARLGVLRLDTGAMYRACTVQLFERGVDRDDPAAVAALVTRLRVDFTASGRVRVDGAEIDEERIRSPAITAEIWRVANNPACRAHLVAQQQAIVAGREAVVEGRDATTVICPDAQLKIYLDATPGERARRRLAEWQAAGRADLPSLAEVEAEISERDRRDSTRAVGALTLADDALHLVCDGLGIEEVVARLAAYAVQRNPFAMERLVADQVLVGRSRSPGYVRVAEGQGDDGWQLGLSNPSPGRMPGQVVDFTRNRGGHQAGTLLQGAAVLALGGRGEAPGRIDALPMLPQTWYVIEPDCWHAVIQSHGTICAWAEAIGISEERRELTLGQRRELDQFVGVYLPR
;
A
#
# COMPACT_ATOMS: atom_id res chain seq x y z
N MET A 1 29.88 5.10 -35.31
CA MET A 1 29.21 6.30 -34.75
C MET A 1 27.73 5.94 -34.69
N LEU A 2 27.21 5.58 -33.50
CA LEU A 2 25.77 5.31 -33.30
C LEU A 2 25.06 6.65 -33.08
N PRO A 3 23.86 6.86 -33.60
CA PRO A 3 23.14 8.11 -33.43
C PRO A 3 22.84 8.36 -31.93
N PRO A 4 22.80 9.62 -31.50
CA PRO A 4 22.45 9.95 -30.13
C PRO A 4 21.03 9.43 -29.82
N MET A 5 20.90 8.70 -28.70
CA MET A 5 19.61 8.29 -28.19
C MET A 5 18.95 9.49 -27.54
N ASP A 6 17.91 9.98 -28.19
CA ASP A 6 17.04 11.02 -27.65
C ASP A 6 16.30 10.43 -26.44
N LEU A 7 16.83 10.63 -25.25
CA LEU A 7 16.16 10.35 -23.98
C LEU A 7 15.08 11.42 -23.79
N GLN A 8 13.98 11.27 -24.53
CA GLN A 8 12.78 12.01 -24.18
C GLN A 8 12.26 11.45 -22.87
N LEU A 9 12.67 12.05 -21.76
CA LEU A 9 12.02 11.95 -20.45
C LEU A 9 10.58 12.47 -20.63
N ARG A 10 9.68 11.60 -21.03
CA ARG A 10 8.27 11.91 -21.06
C ARG A 10 7.73 11.68 -19.64
N PRO A 11 7.10 12.68 -19.03
CA PRO A 11 6.13 12.42 -17.98
C PRO A 11 4.96 11.69 -18.68
N GLY A 12 4.89 10.39 -18.52
CA GLY A 12 3.89 9.52 -19.15
C GLY A 12 4.57 8.42 -19.95
N GLY A 13 4.85 7.29 -19.28
CA GLY A 13 5.32 6.05 -19.92
C GLY A 13 4.30 5.51 -20.91
N PRO A 14 4.68 4.51 -21.74
CA PRO A 14 3.81 3.94 -22.76
C PRO A 14 2.55 3.37 -22.11
N ALA A 15 1.43 3.67 -22.76
CA ALA A 15 0.13 3.12 -22.44
C ALA A 15 0.18 1.62 -22.13
N MET A 16 -0.62 1.20 -21.14
CA MET A 16 -1.07 -0.17 -20.90
C MET A 16 -0.38 -0.98 -19.80
N ALA A 17 0.06 -0.38 -18.70
CA ALA A 17 0.01 -1.13 -17.45
C ALA A 17 -1.43 -1.01 -16.90
N ARG A 18 -2.07 -2.15 -16.58
CA ARG A 18 -3.37 -2.14 -15.89
C ARG A 18 -3.21 -1.30 -14.62
N PRO A 19 -4.20 -0.45 -14.26
CA PRO A 19 -4.16 0.31 -13.02
C PRO A 19 -3.87 -0.60 -11.83
N LEU A 20 -3.00 -0.16 -10.92
CA LEU A 20 -2.69 -0.94 -9.72
C LEU A 20 -3.92 -1.06 -8.84
N VAL A 21 -4.49 -2.25 -8.76
CA VAL A 21 -5.56 -2.58 -7.80
C VAL A 21 -5.00 -3.55 -6.76
N ILE A 22 -5.12 -3.16 -5.50
CA ILE A 22 -4.78 -3.96 -4.33
C ILE A 22 -6.10 -4.30 -3.63
N ALA A 23 -6.47 -5.57 -3.61
CA ALA A 23 -7.64 -6.06 -2.90
C ALA A 23 -7.24 -6.65 -1.55
N MET A 24 -7.93 -6.25 -0.48
CA MET A 24 -7.59 -6.63 0.89
C MET A 24 -8.83 -7.17 1.63
N ASP A 25 -8.80 -8.46 1.96
CA ASP A 25 -9.79 -9.11 2.80
C ASP A 25 -9.20 -9.55 4.14
N GLY A 26 -10.03 -10.07 5.02
CA GLY A 26 -9.63 -10.61 6.31
C GLY A 26 -10.70 -10.41 7.39
N PRO A 27 -10.55 -11.04 8.55
CA PRO A 27 -11.55 -11.07 9.62
C PRO A 27 -11.76 -9.71 10.29
N ALA A 28 -12.80 -9.60 11.11
CA ALA A 28 -13.10 -8.39 11.88
C ALA A 28 -11.97 -8.11 12.88
N GLY A 29 -11.56 -6.84 13.01
CA GLY A 29 -10.51 -6.43 13.97
C GLY A 29 -9.07 -6.70 13.51
N ALA A 30 -8.83 -7.26 12.31
CA ALA A 30 -7.48 -7.51 11.77
C ALA A 30 -6.69 -6.21 11.43
N GLY A 31 -7.32 -5.03 11.48
CA GLY A 31 -6.65 -3.76 11.19
C GLY A 31 -6.73 -3.30 9.73
N LYS A 32 -7.53 -3.98 8.89
CA LYS A 32 -7.65 -3.69 7.44
C LYS A 32 -7.85 -2.22 7.13
N SER A 33 -8.82 -1.56 7.78
CA SER A 33 -9.18 -0.17 7.46
C SER A 33 -8.06 0.81 7.74
N THR A 34 -7.30 0.59 8.82
CA THR A 34 -6.13 1.41 9.13
C THR A 34 -5.00 1.17 8.13
N VAL A 35 -4.72 -0.09 7.85
CA VAL A 35 -3.68 -0.48 6.89
C VAL A 35 -4.04 -0.01 5.48
N ALA A 36 -5.26 -0.25 5.00
CA ALA A 36 -5.71 0.18 3.67
C ALA A 36 -5.66 1.70 3.50
N LYS A 37 -6.09 2.45 4.54
CA LYS A 37 -6.01 3.92 4.53
C LYS A 37 -4.56 4.42 4.39
N ARG A 38 -3.64 3.88 5.19
CA ARG A 38 -2.23 4.28 5.16
C ARG A 38 -1.53 3.81 3.89
N LEU A 39 -1.81 2.60 3.42
CA LEU A 39 -1.27 2.07 2.18
C LEU A 39 -1.73 2.89 0.97
N ALA A 40 -3.03 3.19 0.88
CA ALA A 40 -3.57 4.02 -0.20
C ALA A 40 -2.96 5.44 -0.19
N ALA A 41 -2.84 6.05 0.98
CA ALA A 41 -2.19 7.35 1.13
C ALA A 41 -0.70 7.31 0.73
N ARG A 42 0.03 6.25 1.13
CA ARG A 42 1.43 6.06 0.79
C ARG A 42 1.65 5.87 -0.71
N LEU A 43 0.72 5.16 -1.38
CA LEU A 43 0.77 4.91 -2.82
C LEU A 43 0.12 6.02 -3.65
N GLY A 44 -0.53 7.01 -3.03
CA GLY A 44 -1.25 8.07 -3.75
C GLY A 44 -2.43 7.57 -4.58
N VAL A 45 -3.10 6.47 -4.16
CA VAL A 45 -4.20 5.83 -4.88
C VAL A 45 -5.53 5.93 -4.14
N LEU A 46 -6.63 5.65 -4.84
CA LEU A 46 -7.96 5.62 -4.24
C LEU A 46 -8.02 4.57 -3.11
N ARG A 47 -8.67 4.90 -1.99
CA ARG A 47 -9.12 3.91 -1.01
C ARG A 47 -10.62 3.66 -1.18
N LEU A 48 -11.02 2.41 -1.34
CA LEU A 48 -12.42 1.99 -1.33
C LEU A 48 -12.70 1.14 -0.07
N ASP A 49 -13.41 1.71 0.89
CA ASP A 49 -13.96 1.01 2.06
C ASP A 49 -15.33 0.44 1.70
N THR A 50 -15.38 -0.82 1.26
CA THR A 50 -16.64 -1.46 0.88
C THR A 50 -17.59 -1.60 2.07
N GLY A 51 -17.05 -1.82 3.26
CA GLY A 51 -17.84 -1.89 4.51
C GLY A 51 -18.57 -0.59 4.83
N ALA A 52 -17.97 0.56 4.51
CA ALA A 52 -18.62 1.87 4.68
C ALA A 52 -19.86 1.99 3.79
N MET A 53 -19.85 1.44 2.57
CA MET A 53 -21.02 1.46 1.68
C MET A 53 -22.20 0.67 2.27
N TYR A 54 -21.95 -0.54 2.78
CA TYR A 54 -23.00 -1.32 3.45
C TYR A 54 -23.54 -0.63 4.69
N ARG A 55 -22.66 -0.02 5.48
CA ARG A 55 -23.04 0.75 6.68
C ARG A 55 -23.87 1.99 6.32
N ALA A 56 -23.49 2.71 5.28
CA ALA A 56 -24.22 3.87 4.78
C ALA A 56 -25.66 3.49 4.35
N CYS A 57 -25.81 2.37 3.62
CA CYS A 57 -27.13 1.84 3.30
C CYS A 57 -27.92 1.45 4.55
N THR A 58 -27.26 0.88 5.56
CA THR A 58 -27.90 0.56 6.83
C THR A 58 -28.40 1.83 7.55
N VAL A 59 -27.62 2.92 7.54
CA VAL A 59 -28.07 4.23 8.06
C VAL A 59 -29.36 4.67 7.35
N GLN A 60 -29.43 4.51 6.03
CA GLN A 60 -30.63 4.88 5.26
C GLN A 60 -31.88 4.06 5.63
N LEU A 61 -31.71 2.78 6.03
CA LEU A 61 -32.83 1.98 6.55
C LEU A 61 -33.42 2.62 7.83
N PHE A 62 -32.55 3.07 8.74
CA PHE A 62 -32.99 3.74 9.97
C PHE A 62 -33.64 5.09 9.70
N GLU A 63 -33.04 5.93 8.87
CA GLU A 63 -33.50 7.28 8.58
C GLU A 63 -34.85 7.32 7.87
N ARG A 64 -35.09 6.32 6.99
CA ARG A 64 -36.32 6.23 6.22
C ARG A 64 -37.37 5.33 6.85
N GLY A 65 -37.13 4.81 8.08
CA GLY A 65 -38.07 3.99 8.84
C GLY A 65 -38.46 2.69 8.13
N VAL A 66 -37.53 2.10 7.35
CA VAL A 66 -37.81 0.85 6.62
C VAL A 66 -37.88 -0.31 7.61
N ASP A 67 -38.87 -1.20 7.42
CA ASP A 67 -38.91 -2.46 8.17
C ASP A 67 -37.67 -3.29 7.81
N ARG A 68 -36.78 -3.41 8.79
CA ARG A 68 -35.50 -4.10 8.62
C ARG A 68 -35.64 -5.63 8.72
N ASP A 69 -36.79 -6.13 9.24
CA ASP A 69 -37.09 -7.55 9.28
C ASP A 69 -37.71 -8.05 7.98
N ASP A 70 -38.12 -7.16 7.08
CA ASP A 70 -38.55 -7.48 5.73
C ASP A 70 -37.39 -7.35 4.71
N PRO A 71 -36.81 -8.47 4.24
CA PRO A 71 -35.72 -8.45 3.25
C PRO A 71 -36.12 -7.79 1.92
N ALA A 72 -37.41 -7.84 1.54
CA ALA A 72 -37.87 -7.23 0.31
C ALA A 72 -37.93 -5.69 0.44
N ALA A 73 -38.39 -5.18 1.59
CA ALA A 73 -38.37 -3.75 1.89
C ALA A 73 -36.93 -3.21 1.94
N VAL A 74 -36.00 -3.94 2.58
CA VAL A 74 -34.57 -3.63 2.61
C VAL A 74 -34.02 -3.53 1.20
N ALA A 75 -34.26 -4.56 0.35
CA ALA A 75 -33.79 -4.57 -1.03
C ALA A 75 -34.40 -3.42 -1.85
N ALA A 76 -35.71 -3.17 -1.72
CA ALA A 76 -36.40 -2.12 -2.46
C ALA A 76 -35.85 -0.72 -2.18
N LEU A 77 -35.38 -0.45 -0.97
CA LEU A 77 -34.66 0.78 -0.69
C LEU A 77 -33.25 0.77 -1.24
N VAL A 78 -32.42 -0.22 -0.83
CA VAL A 78 -30.97 -0.21 -1.09
C VAL A 78 -30.65 -0.21 -2.59
N THR A 79 -31.42 -0.92 -3.40
CA THR A 79 -31.22 -0.98 -4.85
C THR A 79 -31.53 0.32 -5.60
N ARG A 80 -32.06 1.33 -4.93
CA ARG A 80 -32.28 2.68 -5.48
C ARG A 80 -31.20 3.69 -5.05
N LEU A 81 -30.38 3.34 -4.05
CA LEU A 81 -29.38 4.25 -3.52
C LEU A 81 -28.14 4.27 -4.40
N ARG A 82 -27.63 5.46 -4.65
CA ARG A 82 -26.31 5.67 -5.22
C ARG A 82 -25.33 5.94 -4.10
N VAL A 83 -24.32 5.10 -3.96
CA VAL A 83 -23.28 5.25 -2.94
C VAL A 83 -21.95 5.56 -3.62
N ASP A 84 -21.32 6.64 -3.22
CA ASP A 84 -19.99 7.03 -3.70
C ASP A 84 -19.16 7.65 -2.57
N PHE A 85 -17.99 8.18 -2.89
CA PHE A 85 -17.06 8.77 -1.92
C PHE A 85 -16.65 10.17 -2.35
N THR A 86 -16.43 11.05 -1.36
CA THR A 86 -15.77 12.34 -1.58
C THR A 86 -14.29 12.15 -1.94
N ALA A 87 -13.64 13.21 -2.40
CA ALA A 87 -12.18 13.21 -2.59
C ALA A 87 -11.39 12.93 -1.30
N SER A 88 -11.97 13.27 -0.15
CA SER A 88 -11.39 12.96 1.18
C SER A 88 -11.68 11.54 1.67
N GLY A 89 -12.40 10.71 0.89
CA GLY A 89 -12.74 9.33 1.23
C GLY A 89 -13.93 9.16 2.17
N ARG A 90 -14.77 10.20 2.37
CA ARG A 90 -16.02 10.09 3.13
C ARG A 90 -17.13 9.54 2.23
N VAL A 91 -17.95 8.64 2.78
CA VAL A 91 -19.05 8.01 2.04
C VAL A 91 -20.22 8.99 1.84
N ARG A 92 -20.81 8.96 0.65
CA ARG A 92 -22.03 9.70 0.30
C ARG A 92 -23.11 8.73 -0.17
N VAL A 93 -24.33 9.08 0.13
CA VAL A 93 -25.52 8.44 -0.43
C VAL A 93 -26.38 9.47 -1.11
N ASP A 94 -26.72 9.25 -2.37
CA ASP A 94 -27.50 10.18 -3.22
C ASP A 94 -26.89 11.60 -3.22
N GLY A 95 -25.56 11.69 -3.14
CA GLY A 95 -24.80 12.95 -3.12
C GLY A 95 -24.63 13.60 -1.75
N ALA A 96 -25.33 13.13 -0.70
CA ALA A 96 -25.21 13.64 0.66
C ALA A 96 -24.15 12.85 1.44
N GLU A 97 -23.22 13.56 2.11
CA GLU A 97 -22.23 12.91 3.00
C GLU A 97 -22.93 12.33 4.26
N ILE A 98 -22.48 11.17 4.68
CA ILE A 98 -22.91 10.57 5.94
C ILE A 98 -21.78 10.67 6.94
N ASP A 99 -22.15 11.05 8.15
CA ASP A 99 -21.21 11.19 9.25
C ASP A 99 -20.48 9.87 9.56
N GLU A 100 -19.16 9.94 9.71
CA GLU A 100 -18.27 8.79 9.97
C GLU A 100 -18.60 8.14 11.33
N GLU A 101 -18.92 8.92 12.37
CA GLU A 101 -19.29 8.39 13.67
C GLU A 101 -20.60 7.62 13.58
N ARG A 102 -21.56 8.14 12.79
CA ARG A 102 -22.85 7.49 12.60
C ARG A 102 -22.74 6.15 11.92
N ILE A 103 -21.98 6.05 10.82
CA ILE A 103 -21.82 4.78 10.11
C ILE A 103 -21.07 3.72 10.94
N ARG A 104 -20.26 4.14 11.91
CA ARG A 104 -19.51 3.25 12.81
C ARG A 104 -20.17 3.00 14.15
N SER A 105 -21.35 3.57 14.38
CA SER A 105 -22.08 3.39 15.64
C SER A 105 -22.41 1.92 15.92
N PRO A 106 -22.53 1.54 17.21
CA PRO A 106 -22.91 0.17 17.58
C PRO A 106 -24.23 -0.27 16.96
N ALA A 107 -25.24 0.61 16.92
CA ALA A 107 -26.54 0.32 16.32
C ALA A 107 -26.44 -0.07 14.84
N ILE A 108 -25.68 0.69 14.05
CA ILE A 108 -25.44 0.37 12.63
C ILE A 108 -24.61 -0.91 12.49
N THR A 109 -23.64 -1.10 13.39
CA THR A 109 -22.79 -2.30 13.36
C THR A 109 -23.59 -3.57 13.66
N ALA A 110 -24.57 -3.52 14.54
CA ALA A 110 -25.44 -4.64 14.87
C ALA A 110 -26.37 -5.04 13.72
N GLU A 111 -26.76 -4.09 12.86
CA GLU A 111 -27.76 -4.29 11.81
C GLU A 111 -27.21 -4.41 10.38
N ILE A 112 -25.90 -4.17 10.18
CA ILE A 112 -25.27 -4.19 8.84
C ILE A 112 -25.51 -5.51 8.07
N TRP A 113 -25.66 -6.61 8.80
CA TRP A 113 -25.88 -7.93 8.21
C TRP A 113 -27.16 -8.02 7.37
N ARG A 114 -28.17 -7.19 7.66
CA ARG A 114 -29.42 -7.14 6.93
C ARG A 114 -29.22 -6.68 5.47
N VAL A 115 -28.33 -5.74 5.26
CA VAL A 115 -27.91 -5.31 3.93
C VAL A 115 -26.86 -6.28 3.36
N ALA A 116 -25.87 -6.64 4.18
CA ALA A 116 -24.72 -7.43 3.71
C ALA A 116 -25.07 -8.89 3.35
N ASN A 117 -26.12 -9.47 3.93
CA ASN A 117 -26.58 -10.82 3.62
C ASN A 117 -27.73 -10.84 2.59
N ASN A 118 -28.25 -9.68 2.19
CA ASN A 118 -29.31 -9.59 1.18
C ASN A 118 -28.70 -9.68 -0.23
N PRO A 119 -29.04 -10.72 -1.02
CA PRO A 119 -28.43 -10.92 -2.35
C PRO A 119 -28.64 -9.75 -3.31
N ALA A 120 -29.83 -9.14 -3.32
CA ALA A 120 -30.14 -8.02 -4.20
C ALA A 120 -29.34 -6.75 -3.81
N CYS A 121 -29.23 -6.47 -2.51
CA CYS A 121 -28.39 -5.37 -2.00
C CYS A 121 -26.92 -5.59 -2.38
N ARG A 122 -26.43 -6.82 -2.23
CA ARG A 122 -25.05 -7.15 -2.59
C ARG A 122 -24.79 -6.97 -4.08
N ALA A 123 -25.64 -7.54 -4.94
CA ALA A 123 -25.47 -7.40 -6.38
C ALA A 123 -25.39 -5.92 -6.81
N HIS A 124 -26.27 -5.09 -6.24
CA HIS A 124 -26.29 -3.66 -6.51
C HIS A 124 -25.03 -2.93 -6.01
N LEU A 125 -24.60 -3.20 -4.77
CA LEU A 125 -23.43 -2.54 -4.19
C LEU A 125 -22.12 -3.03 -4.83
N VAL A 126 -21.97 -4.31 -5.14
CA VAL A 126 -20.82 -4.85 -5.87
C VAL A 126 -20.66 -4.18 -7.23
N ALA A 127 -21.78 -4.02 -7.99
CA ALA A 127 -21.73 -3.32 -9.26
C ALA A 127 -21.23 -1.86 -9.12
N GLN A 128 -21.67 -1.14 -8.09
CA GLN A 128 -21.17 0.21 -7.80
C GLN A 128 -19.70 0.21 -7.38
N GLN A 129 -19.28 -0.73 -6.53
CA GLN A 129 -17.89 -0.89 -6.11
C GLN A 129 -16.96 -1.14 -7.31
N GLN A 130 -17.35 -2.06 -8.20
CA GLN A 130 -16.62 -2.33 -9.43
C GLN A 130 -16.56 -1.11 -10.34
N ALA A 131 -17.66 -0.37 -10.49
CA ALA A 131 -17.69 0.87 -11.28
C ALA A 131 -16.80 1.97 -10.70
N ILE A 132 -16.70 2.09 -9.36
CA ILE A 132 -15.80 3.04 -8.69
C ILE A 132 -14.33 2.72 -8.97
N VAL A 133 -13.96 1.43 -9.01
CA VAL A 133 -12.57 0.97 -9.21
C VAL A 133 -12.19 0.93 -10.69
N ALA A 134 -13.16 0.82 -11.59
CA ALA A 134 -12.91 0.65 -13.02
C ALA A 134 -11.98 1.74 -13.59
N GLY A 135 -10.84 1.32 -14.16
CA GLY A 135 -9.85 2.21 -14.74
C GLY A 135 -9.06 3.05 -13.74
N ARG A 136 -9.17 2.78 -12.45
CA ARG A 136 -8.47 3.53 -11.39
C ARG A 136 -7.54 2.63 -10.61
N GLU A 137 -6.51 3.23 -10.09
CA GLU A 137 -5.65 2.58 -9.11
C GLU A 137 -6.26 2.74 -7.72
N ALA A 138 -6.33 1.62 -6.99
CA ALA A 138 -7.07 1.57 -5.75
C ALA A 138 -6.53 0.54 -4.75
N VAL A 139 -6.71 0.82 -3.47
CA VAL A 139 -6.72 -0.15 -2.39
C VAL A 139 -8.18 -0.38 -2.00
N VAL A 140 -8.67 -1.58 -2.21
CA VAL A 140 -10.06 -2.00 -1.95
C VAL A 140 -10.07 -2.91 -0.72
N GLU A 141 -10.76 -2.51 0.33
CA GLU A 141 -10.88 -3.33 1.55
C GLU A 141 -12.28 -3.88 1.74
N GLY A 142 -12.37 -5.14 2.16
CA GLY A 142 -13.67 -5.79 2.34
C GLY A 142 -13.63 -7.13 3.06
N ARG A 143 -14.50 -8.04 2.59
CA ARG A 143 -14.59 -9.45 2.95
C ARG A 143 -14.53 -10.35 1.73
N ASP A 144 -14.84 -9.79 0.59
CA ASP A 144 -14.90 -10.42 -0.71
C ASP A 144 -14.26 -9.54 -1.80
N ALA A 145 -13.39 -8.63 -1.39
CA ALA A 145 -12.65 -7.75 -2.31
C ALA A 145 -11.76 -8.56 -3.26
N THR A 146 -11.11 -9.62 -2.75
CA THR A 146 -10.18 -10.46 -3.50
C THR A 146 -10.87 -11.49 -4.41
N THR A 147 -12.13 -11.82 -4.14
CA THR A 147 -12.86 -12.91 -4.81
C THR A 147 -14.01 -12.44 -5.69
N VAL A 148 -14.68 -11.35 -5.34
CA VAL A 148 -15.90 -10.88 -6.01
C VAL A 148 -15.72 -9.48 -6.61
N ILE A 149 -15.18 -8.52 -5.85
CA ILE A 149 -15.14 -7.13 -6.30
C ILE A 149 -13.99 -6.92 -7.29
N CYS A 150 -12.80 -7.40 -6.95
CA CYS A 150 -11.58 -7.26 -7.75
C CYS A 150 -10.87 -8.62 -7.91
N PRO A 151 -11.50 -9.63 -8.56
CA PRO A 151 -10.90 -10.96 -8.72
C PRO A 151 -9.62 -10.94 -9.56
N ASP A 152 -9.41 -9.90 -10.35
CA ASP A 152 -8.21 -9.70 -11.19
C ASP A 152 -7.23 -8.67 -10.60
N ALA A 153 -7.32 -8.37 -9.29
CA ALA A 153 -6.40 -7.45 -8.62
C ALA A 153 -4.95 -7.95 -8.73
N GLN A 154 -4.01 -7.04 -9.02
CA GLN A 154 -2.58 -7.37 -9.15
C GLN A 154 -1.96 -7.82 -7.83
N LEU A 155 -2.49 -7.35 -6.72
CA LEU A 155 -2.11 -7.82 -5.38
C LEU A 155 -3.36 -8.10 -4.57
N LYS A 156 -3.52 -9.35 -4.16
CA LYS A 156 -4.56 -9.80 -3.24
C LYS A 156 -3.94 -10.07 -1.89
N ILE A 157 -4.59 -9.60 -0.84
CA ILE A 157 -4.10 -9.68 0.54
C ILE A 157 -5.21 -10.24 1.41
N TYR A 158 -4.89 -11.25 2.20
CA TYR A 158 -5.70 -11.67 3.34
C TYR A 158 -4.96 -11.24 4.60
N LEU A 159 -5.41 -10.12 5.19
CA LEU A 159 -4.82 -9.58 6.41
C LEU A 159 -5.45 -10.24 7.61
N ASP A 160 -4.66 -10.95 8.40
CA ASP A 160 -5.12 -11.77 9.52
C ASP A 160 -4.44 -11.39 10.84
N ALA A 161 -5.07 -11.77 11.94
CA ALA A 161 -4.51 -11.77 13.28
C ALA A 161 -5.29 -12.77 14.14
N THR A 162 -4.67 -13.31 15.18
CA THR A 162 -5.34 -14.24 16.07
C THR A 162 -6.58 -13.59 16.75
N PRO A 163 -7.64 -14.36 17.05
CA PRO A 163 -8.84 -13.81 17.72
C PRO A 163 -8.52 -13.01 18.97
N GLY A 164 -7.62 -13.50 19.81
CA GLY A 164 -7.20 -12.81 21.03
C GLY A 164 -6.47 -11.49 20.74
N GLU A 165 -5.65 -11.40 19.70
CA GLU A 165 -4.99 -10.16 19.30
C GLU A 165 -6.01 -9.14 18.77
N ARG A 166 -6.96 -9.59 17.97
CA ARG A 166 -8.03 -8.73 17.44
C ARG A 166 -8.94 -8.19 18.54
N ALA A 167 -9.26 -9.03 19.55
CA ALA A 167 -10.01 -8.61 20.73
C ALA A 167 -9.25 -7.58 21.55
N ARG A 168 -7.95 -7.77 21.79
CA ARG A 168 -7.09 -6.78 22.48
C ARG A 168 -7.05 -5.44 21.76
N ARG A 169 -6.87 -5.44 20.42
CA ARG A 169 -6.89 -4.22 19.61
C ARG A 169 -8.21 -3.49 19.72
N ARG A 170 -9.33 -4.23 19.67
CA ARG A 170 -10.68 -3.66 19.79
C ARG A 170 -10.93 -3.03 21.14
N LEU A 171 -10.52 -3.69 22.22
CA LEU A 171 -10.62 -3.12 23.58
C LEU A 171 -9.77 -1.86 23.71
N ALA A 172 -8.54 -1.86 23.21
CA ALA A 172 -7.67 -0.69 23.23
C ALA A 172 -8.28 0.50 22.44
N GLU A 173 -8.92 0.25 21.30
CA GLU A 173 -9.65 1.27 20.53
C GLU A 173 -10.79 1.87 21.35
N TRP A 174 -11.59 1.05 22.03
CA TRP A 174 -12.70 1.52 22.87
C TRP A 174 -12.24 2.27 24.12
N GLN A 175 -11.13 1.84 24.74
CA GLN A 175 -10.50 2.55 25.86
C GLN A 175 -9.99 3.94 25.42
N ALA A 176 -9.30 4.01 24.28
CA ALA A 176 -8.81 5.26 23.74
C ALA A 176 -9.96 6.23 23.34
N ALA A 177 -11.12 5.68 22.94
CA ALA A 177 -12.34 6.45 22.67
C ALA A 177 -13.11 6.86 23.93
N GLY A 178 -12.61 6.55 25.14
CA GLY A 178 -13.21 6.93 26.42
C GLY A 178 -14.52 6.20 26.75
N ARG A 179 -14.75 5.01 26.19
CA ARG A 179 -15.96 4.23 26.50
C ARG A 179 -15.96 3.78 27.94
N ALA A 180 -17.03 4.11 28.69
CA ALA A 180 -17.13 3.83 30.11
C ALA A 180 -17.37 2.34 30.41
N ASP A 181 -18.27 1.71 29.62
CA ASP A 181 -18.65 0.31 29.83
C ASP A 181 -17.90 -0.57 28.80
N LEU A 182 -16.80 -1.18 29.25
CA LEU A 182 -16.03 -2.09 28.44
C LEU A 182 -16.38 -3.55 28.76
N PRO A 183 -16.70 -4.37 27.76
CA PRO A 183 -16.85 -5.80 27.95
C PRO A 183 -15.51 -6.44 28.30
N SER A 184 -15.53 -7.65 28.84
CA SER A 184 -14.34 -8.44 29.06
C SER A 184 -13.67 -8.84 27.72
N LEU A 185 -12.38 -9.17 27.76
CA LEU A 185 -11.66 -9.66 26.60
C LEU A 185 -12.33 -10.87 25.96
N ALA A 186 -12.83 -11.80 26.79
CA ALA A 186 -13.51 -13.01 26.34
C ALA A 186 -14.83 -12.70 25.59
N GLU A 187 -15.60 -11.73 26.07
CA GLU A 187 -16.83 -11.30 25.39
C GLU A 187 -16.53 -10.65 24.04
N VAL A 188 -15.50 -9.82 23.95
CA VAL A 188 -15.08 -9.23 22.68
C VAL A 188 -14.58 -10.28 21.71
N GLU A 189 -13.81 -11.27 22.18
CA GLU A 189 -13.32 -12.37 21.36
C GLU A 189 -14.48 -13.24 20.85
N ALA A 190 -15.46 -13.52 21.68
CA ALA A 190 -16.67 -14.25 21.28
C ALA A 190 -17.49 -13.47 20.23
N GLU A 191 -17.67 -12.16 20.40
CA GLU A 191 -18.38 -11.29 19.43
C GLU A 191 -17.65 -11.30 18.08
N ILE A 192 -16.32 -11.14 18.09
CA ILE A 192 -15.49 -11.15 16.87
C ILE A 192 -15.60 -12.50 16.18
N SER A 193 -15.49 -13.60 16.92
CA SER A 193 -15.55 -14.95 16.37
C SER A 193 -16.91 -15.26 15.76
N GLU A 194 -17.99 -14.86 16.40
CA GLU A 194 -19.34 -15.04 15.84
C GLU A 194 -19.54 -14.20 14.58
N ARG A 195 -19.00 -13.00 14.54
CA ARG A 195 -19.02 -12.17 13.33
C ARG A 195 -18.26 -12.81 12.19
N ASP A 196 -17.05 -13.33 12.46
CA ASP A 196 -16.24 -13.99 11.44
C ASP A 196 -16.93 -15.27 10.92
N ARG A 197 -17.58 -16.03 11.80
CA ARG A 197 -18.39 -17.17 11.40
C ARG A 197 -19.52 -16.76 10.45
N ARG A 198 -20.24 -15.67 10.73
CA ARG A 198 -21.28 -15.15 9.83
C ARG A 198 -20.70 -14.68 8.50
N ASP A 199 -19.57 -13.98 8.54
CA ASP A 199 -18.90 -13.48 7.32
C ASP A 199 -18.39 -14.64 6.44
N SER A 200 -17.87 -15.74 7.03
CA SER A 200 -17.33 -16.90 6.30
C SER A 200 -18.41 -17.89 5.82
N THR A 201 -19.58 -17.93 6.47
CA THR A 201 -20.68 -18.84 6.08
C THR A 201 -21.75 -18.16 5.22
N ARG A 202 -21.52 -16.93 4.80
CA ARG A 202 -22.45 -16.18 3.94
C ARG A 202 -22.63 -16.88 2.60
N ALA A 203 -23.87 -16.96 2.12
CA ALA A 203 -24.18 -17.64 0.85
C ALA A 203 -23.57 -16.94 -0.38
N VAL A 204 -23.39 -15.61 -0.33
CA VAL A 204 -22.81 -14.82 -1.42
C VAL A 204 -21.77 -13.86 -0.83
N GLY A 205 -20.56 -13.85 -1.39
CA GLY A 205 -19.45 -13.01 -0.94
C GLY A 205 -18.97 -13.36 0.47
N ALA A 206 -18.83 -14.67 0.73
CA ALA A 206 -18.23 -15.16 1.96
C ALA A 206 -16.79 -14.66 2.11
N LEU A 207 -16.37 -14.44 3.34
CA LEU A 207 -14.97 -14.20 3.65
C LEU A 207 -14.18 -15.49 3.39
N THR A 208 -13.35 -15.46 2.36
CA THR A 208 -12.54 -16.60 1.93
C THR A 208 -11.13 -16.15 1.64
N LEU A 209 -10.14 -16.94 2.01
CA LEU A 209 -8.77 -16.75 1.56
C LEU A 209 -8.69 -17.18 0.08
N ALA A 210 -8.46 -16.25 -0.83
CA ALA A 210 -8.27 -16.56 -2.24
C ALA A 210 -6.92 -17.29 -2.44
N ASP A 211 -6.88 -18.26 -3.36
CA ASP A 211 -5.70 -19.13 -3.57
C ASP A 211 -4.43 -18.35 -3.96
N ASP A 212 -4.60 -17.21 -4.63
CA ASP A 212 -3.52 -16.33 -5.07
C ASP A 212 -3.29 -15.13 -4.14
N ALA A 213 -3.94 -15.11 -2.97
CA ALA A 213 -3.75 -14.02 -2.00
C ALA A 213 -2.54 -14.24 -1.09
N LEU A 214 -1.83 -13.16 -0.82
CA LEU A 214 -0.84 -13.10 0.23
C LEU A 214 -1.56 -13.18 1.59
N HIS A 215 -1.38 -14.28 2.32
CA HIS A 215 -1.84 -14.40 3.70
C HIS A 215 -0.82 -13.76 4.63
N LEU A 216 -1.17 -12.64 5.25
CA LEU A 216 -0.32 -11.89 6.17
C LEU A 216 -0.91 -11.89 7.57
N VAL A 217 -0.31 -12.67 8.47
CA VAL A 217 -0.61 -12.65 9.90
C VAL A 217 0.16 -11.50 10.55
N CYS A 218 -0.55 -10.57 11.19
CA CYS A 218 0.02 -9.33 11.71
C CYS A 218 0.07 -9.26 13.25
N ASP A 219 0.08 -10.42 13.92
CA ASP A 219 0.30 -10.49 15.36
C ASP A 219 1.70 -9.97 15.70
N GLY A 220 1.78 -9.06 16.67
CA GLY A 220 3.04 -8.46 17.10
C GLY A 220 3.65 -7.45 16.12
N LEU A 221 3.05 -7.22 14.94
CA LEU A 221 3.54 -6.26 13.97
C LEU A 221 2.93 -4.87 14.20
N GLY A 222 3.75 -3.83 14.10
CA GLY A 222 3.31 -2.45 14.06
C GLY A 222 2.59 -2.11 12.75
N ILE A 223 1.66 -1.16 12.78
CA ILE A 223 0.90 -0.77 11.58
C ILE A 223 1.81 -0.31 10.45
N GLU A 224 2.83 0.51 10.76
CA GLU A 224 3.79 1.00 9.75
C GLU A 224 4.60 -0.13 9.12
N GLU A 225 4.97 -1.13 9.90
CA GLU A 225 5.65 -2.31 9.39
C GLU A 225 4.78 -3.10 8.42
N VAL A 226 3.50 -3.32 8.78
CA VAL A 226 2.54 -3.98 7.87
C VAL A 226 2.39 -3.18 6.58
N VAL A 227 2.20 -1.87 6.67
CA VAL A 227 2.08 -0.98 5.50
C VAL A 227 3.33 -1.02 4.63
N ALA A 228 4.52 -1.00 5.23
CA ALA A 228 5.78 -1.08 4.50
C ALA A 228 5.93 -2.40 3.74
N ARG A 229 5.63 -3.53 4.39
CA ARG A 229 5.64 -4.86 3.75
C ARG A 229 4.68 -4.92 2.57
N LEU A 230 3.45 -4.40 2.73
CA LEU A 230 2.45 -4.41 1.66
C LEU A 230 2.81 -3.47 0.51
N ALA A 231 3.38 -2.30 0.79
CA ALA A 231 3.90 -1.40 -0.24
C ALA A 231 5.01 -2.08 -1.05
N ALA A 232 5.89 -2.84 -0.38
CA ALA A 232 6.92 -3.63 -1.02
C ALA A 232 6.35 -4.69 -1.98
N TYR A 233 5.36 -5.45 -1.53
CA TYR A 233 4.68 -6.43 -2.39
C TYR A 233 3.96 -5.76 -3.56
N ALA A 234 3.37 -4.58 -3.37
CA ALA A 234 2.74 -3.81 -4.44
C ALA A 234 3.76 -3.44 -5.53
N VAL A 235 4.96 -3.00 -5.14
CA VAL A 235 6.07 -2.70 -6.06
C VAL A 235 6.52 -3.94 -6.84
N GLN A 236 6.63 -5.09 -6.18
CA GLN A 236 7.00 -6.34 -6.85
C GLN A 236 5.98 -6.76 -7.92
N ARG A 237 4.69 -6.50 -7.67
CA ARG A 237 3.60 -6.86 -8.59
C ARG A 237 3.35 -5.81 -9.66
N ASN A 238 3.61 -4.56 -9.36
CA ASN A 238 3.51 -3.45 -10.29
C ASN A 238 4.67 -2.48 -10.07
N PRO A 239 5.77 -2.61 -10.82
CA PRO A 239 6.92 -1.72 -10.70
C PRO A 239 6.62 -0.23 -10.91
N PHE A 240 5.49 0.13 -11.54
CA PHE A 240 5.06 1.54 -11.63
C PHE A 240 4.56 2.10 -10.30
N ALA A 241 4.17 1.26 -9.33
CA ALA A 241 3.90 1.70 -7.96
C ALA A 241 5.15 2.30 -7.29
N MET A 242 6.32 1.91 -7.74
CA MET A 242 7.60 2.42 -7.27
C MET A 242 7.80 3.90 -7.59
N GLU A 243 7.39 4.34 -8.79
CA GLU A 243 7.53 5.72 -9.24
C GLU A 243 6.83 6.69 -8.28
N ARG A 244 5.75 6.27 -7.64
CA ARG A 244 4.98 7.08 -6.70
C ARG A 244 5.57 7.14 -5.31
N LEU A 245 6.16 6.03 -4.85
CA LEU A 245 6.82 6.00 -3.53
C LEU A 245 8.02 6.91 -3.50
N VAL A 246 8.60 7.22 -4.65
CA VAL A 246 9.86 7.95 -4.79
C VAL A 246 9.80 9.10 -5.79
N ALA A 247 8.60 9.48 -6.25
CA ALA A 247 8.41 10.46 -7.32
C ALA A 247 9.16 11.79 -7.11
N ASP A 248 9.36 12.17 -5.85
CA ASP A 248 10.08 13.40 -5.49
C ASP A 248 11.59 13.20 -5.34
N GLN A 249 12.09 11.97 -5.44
CA GLN A 249 13.47 11.62 -5.08
C GLN A 249 14.22 10.84 -6.15
N VAL A 250 13.51 10.02 -6.97
CA VAL A 250 14.11 9.12 -7.96
C VAL A 250 13.29 9.10 -9.24
N LEU A 251 13.95 9.21 -10.38
CA LEU A 251 13.40 8.89 -11.70
C LEU A 251 13.66 7.42 -12.00
N VAL A 252 12.62 6.66 -12.33
CA VAL A 252 12.71 5.23 -12.65
C VAL A 252 12.59 5.04 -14.16
N GLY A 253 13.65 4.53 -14.78
CA GLY A 253 13.70 4.18 -16.19
C GLY A 253 13.87 2.66 -16.40
N ARG A 254 13.42 2.14 -17.55
CA ARG A 254 13.58 0.73 -17.93
C ARG A 254 14.29 0.62 -19.27
N SER A 255 15.33 -0.19 -19.33
CA SER A 255 15.94 -0.60 -20.59
C SER A 255 15.22 -1.82 -21.15
N ARG A 256 14.84 -1.77 -22.44
CA ARG A 256 14.26 -2.90 -23.18
C ARG A 256 15.26 -3.57 -24.12
N SER A 257 16.46 -3.05 -24.22
CA SER A 257 17.47 -3.57 -25.16
C SER A 257 18.47 -4.43 -24.41
N PRO A 258 18.78 -5.65 -24.87
CA PRO A 258 19.93 -6.40 -24.40
C PRO A 258 21.20 -5.67 -24.85
N GLY A 259 22.12 -5.42 -23.94
CA GLY A 259 23.42 -4.81 -24.22
C GLY A 259 23.73 -3.57 -23.40
N TYR A 260 24.89 -2.99 -23.64
CA TYR A 260 25.38 -1.79 -22.96
C TYR A 260 24.52 -0.58 -23.33
N VAL A 261 23.89 0.05 -22.33
CA VAL A 261 23.15 1.30 -22.51
C VAL A 261 23.98 2.44 -21.96
N ARG A 262 24.41 3.32 -22.83
CA ARG A 262 25.07 4.58 -22.48
C ARG A 262 24.01 5.53 -21.94
N VAL A 263 24.12 5.93 -20.67
CA VAL A 263 23.08 6.71 -20.00
C VAL A 263 23.23 8.20 -20.26
N ALA A 264 24.46 8.70 -20.39
CA ALA A 264 24.77 10.06 -20.84
C ALA A 264 26.24 10.17 -21.27
N GLU A 265 26.54 11.09 -22.20
CA GLU A 265 27.89 11.61 -22.48
C GLU A 265 27.86 13.12 -22.26
N GLY A 266 28.58 13.59 -21.24
CA GLY A 266 28.95 14.99 -21.11
C GLY A 266 30.31 15.22 -21.75
N GLN A 267 30.48 16.30 -22.51
CA GLN A 267 31.80 16.78 -22.95
C GLN A 267 32.22 17.93 -22.04
N GLY A 268 33.44 17.86 -21.52
CA GLY A 268 34.01 18.91 -20.67
C GLY A 268 34.00 18.56 -19.17
N ASP A 269 34.05 19.58 -18.32
CA ASP A 269 34.11 19.43 -16.85
C ASP A 269 32.83 18.82 -16.24
N ASP A 270 31.73 18.72 -17.01
CA ASP A 270 30.44 18.12 -16.62
C ASP A 270 30.30 16.66 -17.09
N GLY A 271 31.37 15.95 -17.31
CA GLY A 271 31.35 14.57 -17.76
C GLY A 271 30.70 13.61 -16.75
N TRP A 272 30.13 12.51 -17.24
CA TRP A 272 29.65 11.42 -16.42
C TRP A 272 30.70 10.31 -16.31
N GLN A 273 30.77 9.70 -15.12
CA GLN A 273 31.59 8.50 -14.91
C GLN A 273 30.66 7.32 -14.60
N LEU A 274 31.03 6.14 -15.11
CA LEU A 274 30.37 4.88 -14.83
C LEU A 274 31.21 4.08 -13.83
N GLY A 275 30.57 3.61 -12.75
CA GLY A 275 31.20 2.76 -11.74
C GLY A 275 30.46 1.43 -11.55
N LEU A 276 31.18 0.42 -11.06
CA LEU A 276 30.60 -0.81 -10.55
C LEU A 276 30.74 -0.81 -9.04
N SER A 277 29.66 -1.13 -8.31
CA SER A 277 29.72 -1.34 -6.87
C SER A 277 29.55 -2.80 -6.53
N ASN A 278 30.45 -3.30 -5.67
CA ASN A 278 30.36 -4.61 -5.05
C ASN A 278 29.96 -4.43 -3.59
N PRO A 279 29.41 -5.47 -2.92
CA PRO A 279 29.13 -5.40 -1.50
C PRO A 279 30.37 -5.01 -0.70
N SER A 280 30.22 -4.03 0.17
CA SER A 280 31.32 -3.58 1.05
C SER A 280 30.83 -3.53 2.51
N PRO A 281 31.74 -3.67 3.49
CA PRO A 281 31.41 -3.39 4.87
C PRO A 281 30.75 -2.00 4.99
N GLY A 282 29.68 -1.90 5.77
CA GLY A 282 28.90 -0.67 5.89
C GLY A 282 27.79 -0.47 4.82
N ARG A 283 27.72 -1.33 3.80
CA ARG A 283 26.61 -1.36 2.80
C ARG A 283 25.87 -2.70 2.78
N MET A 284 26.15 -3.57 3.73
CA MET A 284 25.45 -4.84 3.93
C MET A 284 24.24 -4.65 4.86
N PRO A 285 23.24 -5.56 4.80
CA PRO A 285 22.12 -5.56 5.74
C PRO A 285 22.57 -5.48 7.20
N GLY A 286 21.99 -4.58 7.98
CA GLY A 286 22.33 -4.36 9.39
C GLY A 286 23.64 -3.61 9.64
N GLN A 287 24.38 -3.19 8.62
CA GLN A 287 25.66 -2.49 8.76
C GLN A 287 25.63 -1.03 8.28
N VAL A 288 24.54 -0.59 7.67
CA VAL A 288 24.42 0.79 7.18
C VAL A 288 24.19 1.74 8.34
N VAL A 289 25.13 2.66 8.52
CA VAL A 289 25.11 3.63 9.62
C VAL A 289 24.97 5.07 9.14
N ASP A 290 25.18 5.32 7.86
CA ASP A 290 25.12 6.65 7.23
C ASP A 290 24.41 6.63 5.88
N PHE A 291 23.89 7.78 5.50
CA PHE A 291 23.45 8.09 4.15
C PHE A 291 24.38 9.11 3.53
N THR A 292 24.47 9.03 2.19
CA THR A 292 25.20 9.99 1.38
C THR A 292 24.23 10.85 0.58
N ARG A 293 24.65 12.05 0.18
CA ARG A 293 23.99 12.83 -0.86
C ARG A 293 25.01 13.45 -1.79
N ASN A 294 24.65 13.54 -3.05
CA ASN A 294 25.46 14.20 -4.06
C ASN A 294 24.96 15.62 -4.28
N ARG A 295 25.82 16.59 -4.08
CA ARG A 295 25.53 18.01 -4.26
C ARG A 295 25.69 18.39 -5.74
N GLY A 296 24.62 18.94 -6.33
CA GLY A 296 24.66 19.54 -7.66
C GLY A 296 24.68 18.58 -8.84
N GLY A 297 24.56 17.26 -8.60
CA GLY A 297 24.57 16.28 -9.70
C GLY A 297 23.64 15.10 -9.45
N HIS A 298 23.11 14.53 -10.54
CA HIS A 298 22.35 13.30 -10.52
C HIS A 298 23.28 12.09 -10.39
N GLN A 299 22.77 11.04 -9.77
CA GLN A 299 23.39 9.71 -9.78
C GLN A 299 22.40 8.71 -10.36
N ALA A 300 22.83 7.89 -11.30
CA ALA A 300 22.00 6.83 -11.87
C ALA A 300 22.59 5.47 -11.55
N GLY A 301 21.76 4.51 -11.17
CA GLY A 301 22.21 3.17 -10.85
C GLY A 301 21.26 2.07 -11.32
N THR A 302 21.80 0.89 -11.53
CA THR A 302 21.03 -0.31 -11.88
C THR A 302 21.61 -1.55 -11.22
N LEU A 303 20.73 -2.51 -10.92
CA LEU A 303 21.12 -3.82 -10.44
C LEU A 303 21.49 -4.72 -11.61
N LEU A 304 22.72 -5.20 -11.62
CA LEU A 304 23.21 -6.15 -12.61
C LEU A 304 23.08 -7.60 -12.17
N GLN A 305 23.34 -7.86 -10.88
CA GLN A 305 23.31 -9.21 -10.31
C GLN A 305 23.02 -9.15 -8.81
N GLY A 306 22.38 -10.19 -8.29
CA GLY A 306 22.09 -10.32 -6.84
C GLY A 306 20.84 -9.59 -6.41
N ALA A 307 20.85 -9.06 -5.19
CA ALA A 307 19.72 -8.31 -4.63
C ALA A 307 20.21 -7.06 -3.89
N ALA A 308 19.56 -5.94 -4.13
CA ALA A 308 19.87 -4.66 -3.49
C ALA A 308 18.59 -3.90 -3.12
N VAL A 309 18.71 -3.04 -2.13
CA VAL A 309 17.68 -2.08 -1.70
C VAL A 309 18.25 -0.68 -1.82
N LEU A 310 17.54 0.20 -2.53
CA LEU A 310 17.81 1.64 -2.53
C LEU A 310 16.99 2.27 -1.41
N ALA A 311 17.67 2.88 -0.45
CA ALA A 311 17.07 3.62 0.65
C ALA A 311 17.24 5.11 0.45
N LEU A 312 16.19 5.89 0.66
CA LEU A 312 16.11 7.32 0.40
C LEU A 312 15.68 8.05 1.67
N GLY A 313 16.34 9.17 1.97
CA GLY A 313 16.10 9.99 3.17
C GLY A 313 15.60 11.40 2.88
N GLY A 314 15.17 11.68 1.63
CA GLY A 314 14.69 13.00 1.23
C GLY A 314 15.80 14.02 0.99
N ARG A 315 15.43 15.30 0.81
CA ARG A 315 16.33 16.42 0.43
C ARG A 315 16.58 17.45 1.56
N GLY A 316 16.25 17.13 2.81
CA GLY A 316 16.47 18.03 3.95
C GLY A 316 17.94 18.23 4.30
N GLU A 317 18.22 19.07 5.29
CA GLU A 317 19.58 19.30 5.79
C GLU A 317 20.22 18.03 6.41
N ALA A 318 19.39 17.08 6.84
CA ALA A 318 19.76 15.75 7.28
C ALA A 318 18.77 14.73 6.73
N PRO A 319 19.11 13.42 6.72
CA PRO A 319 18.16 12.37 6.36
C PRO A 319 16.91 12.47 7.23
N GLY A 320 15.75 12.53 6.58
CA GLY A 320 14.43 12.54 7.22
C GLY A 320 13.85 11.14 7.35
N ARG A 321 12.56 11.00 7.01
CA ARG A 321 11.89 9.71 6.91
C ARG A 321 12.58 8.85 5.83
N ILE A 322 12.76 7.57 6.13
CA ILE A 322 13.39 6.63 5.21
C ILE A 322 12.31 5.93 4.37
N ASP A 323 12.44 6.04 3.06
CA ASP A 323 11.75 5.20 2.09
C ASP A 323 12.76 4.21 1.48
N ALA A 324 12.37 2.96 1.37
CA ALA A 324 13.24 1.91 0.84
C ALA A 324 12.52 1.12 -0.25
N LEU A 325 13.24 0.79 -1.32
CA LEU A 325 12.71 0.06 -2.46
C LEU A 325 13.70 -1.00 -2.94
N PRO A 326 13.22 -2.21 -3.29
CA PRO A 326 14.06 -3.22 -3.89
C PRO A 326 14.49 -2.77 -5.28
N MET A 327 15.77 -2.92 -5.59
CA MET A 327 16.25 -2.67 -6.94
C MET A 327 15.92 -3.88 -7.82
N LEU A 328 15.28 -3.61 -8.95
CA LEU A 328 14.95 -4.63 -9.94
C LEU A 328 16.05 -4.71 -11.02
N PRO A 329 16.38 -5.90 -11.50
CA PRO A 329 17.27 -6.05 -12.65
C PRO A 329 16.74 -5.29 -13.88
N GLN A 330 17.66 -4.79 -14.71
CA GLN A 330 17.35 -4.06 -15.95
C GLN A 330 16.53 -2.77 -15.75
N THR A 331 16.53 -2.22 -14.53
CA THR A 331 15.86 -0.97 -14.18
C THR A 331 16.91 0.04 -13.75
N TRP A 332 16.87 1.24 -14.33
CA TRP A 332 17.71 2.35 -13.93
C TRP A 332 17.00 3.22 -12.91
N TYR A 333 17.71 3.57 -11.86
CA TYR A 333 17.27 4.45 -10.79
C TYR A 333 18.08 5.74 -10.87
N VAL A 334 17.42 6.85 -11.11
CA VAL A 334 18.08 8.15 -11.13
C VAL A 334 17.80 8.87 -9.83
N ILE A 335 18.84 9.12 -9.07
CA ILE A 335 18.76 9.83 -7.79
C ILE A 335 19.01 11.31 -8.08
N GLU A 336 18.02 12.11 -7.75
CA GLU A 336 18.07 13.55 -7.92
C GLU A 336 19.14 14.19 -6.99
N PRO A 337 19.71 15.36 -7.37
CA PRO A 337 20.64 16.08 -6.53
C PRO A 337 20.09 16.35 -5.13
N ASP A 338 20.98 16.41 -4.15
CA ASP A 338 20.69 16.68 -2.75
C ASP A 338 19.80 15.64 -2.03
N CYS A 339 19.46 14.53 -2.68
CA CYS A 339 18.71 13.44 -2.05
C CYS A 339 19.65 12.56 -1.20
N TRP A 340 19.32 12.41 0.08
CA TRP A 340 20.00 11.48 0.98
C TRP A 340 19.66 10.04 0.60
N HIS A 341 20.67 9.20 0.38
CA HIS A 341 20.46 7.83 -0.05
C HIS A 341 21.55 6.86 0.43
N ALA A 342 21.20 5.58 0.37
CA ALA A 342 22.16 4.49 0.49
C ALA A 342 21.69 3.30 -0.34
N VAL A 343 22.63 2.51 -0.87
CA VAL A 343 22.32 1.23 -1.50
C VAL A 343 22.81 0.11 -0.60
N ILE A 344 21.88 -0.73 -0.17
CA ILE A 344 22.16 -1.88 0.67
C ILE A 344 22.20 -3.12 -0.23
N GLN A 345 23.29 -3.86 -0.18
CA GLN A 345 23.57 -4.97 -1.09
C GLN A 345 23.68 -6.29 -0.32
N SER A 346 23.08 -7.37 -0.84
CA SER A 346 23.34 -8.71 -0.36
C SER A 346 24.70 -9.23 -0.88
N HIS A 347 25.17 -10.33 -0.35
CA HIS A 347 26.38 -10.99 -0.86
C HIS A 347 26.24 -11.31 -2.36
N GLY A 348 27.31 -11.11 -3.11
CA GLY A 348 27.35 -11.39 -4.55
C GLY A 348 26.56 -10.42 -5.42
N THR A 349 26.09 -9.30 -4.89
CA THR A 349 25.39 -8.27 -5.64
C THR A 349 26.37 -7.42 -6.44
N ILE A 350 26.00 -7.08 -7.67
CA ILE A 350 26.72 -6.13 -8.52
C ILE A 350 25.72 -5.06 -8.98
N CYS A 351 26.03 -3.78 -8.71
CA CYS A 351 25.30 -2.64 -9.24
C CYS A 351 26.24 -1.81 -10.13
N ALA A 352 25.71 -1.26 -11.21
CA ALA A 352 26.39 -0.24 -12.00
C ALA A 352 25.83 1.13 -11.66
N TRP A 353 26.71 2.13 -11.61
CA TRP A 353 26.39 3.51 -11.28
C TRP A 353 27.00 4.46 -12.30
N ALA A 354 26.24 5.47 -12.68
CA ALA A 354 26.72 6.61 -13.44
C ALA A 354 26.48 7.87 -12.61
N GLU A 355 27.49 8.70 -12.51
CA GLU A 355 27.41 9.96 -11.76
C GLU A 355 28.24 11.05 -12.45
N ALA A 356 27.90 12.31 -12.23
CA ALA A 356 28.64 13.42 -12.80
C ALA A 356 30.05 13.50 -12.19
N ILE A 357 31.03 13.84 -13.01
CA ILE A 357 32.40 14.07 -12.55
C ILE A 357 32.44 15.38 -11.75
N GLY A 358 33.10 15.37 -10.60
CA GLY A 358 33.31 16.57 -9.79
C GLY A 358 32.19 16.92 -8.81
N ILE A 359 31.16 16.05 -8.65
CA ILE A 359 30.17 16.24 -7.60
C ILE A 359 30.81 16.03 -6.20
N SER A 360 30.35 16.82 -5.24
CA SER A 360 30.75 16.65 -3.85
C SER A 360 29.80 15.72 -3.13
N GLU A 361 30.35 14.72 -2.44
CA GLU A 361 29.59 13.80 -1.59
C GLU A 361 29.56 14.34 -0.16
N GLU A 362 28.37 14.38 0.43
CA GLU A 362 28.17 14.65 1.84
C GLU A 362 27.65 13.40 2.54
N ARG A 363 28.12 13.14 3.77
CA ARG A 363 27.70 11.99 4.59
C ARG A 363 27.07 12.45 5.88
N ARG A 364 26.02 11.77 6.31
CA ARG A 364 25.36 11.97 7.59
C ARG A 364 25.02 10.65 8.24
N GLU A 365 25.38 10.55 9.51
CA GLU A 365 24.99 9.40 10.32
C GLU A 365 23.48 9.38 10.56
N LEU A 366 22.92 8.18 10.49
CA LEU A 366 21.53 7.91 10.84
C LEU A 366 21.37 7.83 12.37
N THR A 367 20.27 8.36 12.86
CA THR A 367 19.85 8.15 14.25
C THR A 367 19.56 6.66 14.51
N LEU A 368 19.56 6.25 15.77
CA LEU A 368 19.20 4.87 16.14
C LEU A 368 17.80 4.50 15.69
N GLY A 369 16.85 5.45 15.69
CA GLY A 369 15.49 5.23 15.19
C GLY A 369 15.49 4.93 13.69
N GLN A 370 16.18 5.74 12.90
CA GLN A 370 16.32 5.57 11.44
C GLN A 370 17.06 4.28 11.08
N ARG A 371 18.08 3.88 11.82
CA ARG A 371 18.76 2.59 11.59
C ARG A 371 17.81 1.41 11.82
N ARG A 372 17.00 1.45 12.87
CA ARG A 372 15.97 0.41 13.12
C ARG A 372 14.91 0.36 12.01
N GLU A 373 14.44 1.53 11.59
CA GLU A 373 13.49 1.64 10.48
C GLU A 373 14.08 1.04 9.18
N LEU A 374 15.33 1.41 8.86
CA LEU A 374 16.04 0.89 7.70
C LEU A 374 16.22 -0.63 7.77
N ASP A 375 16.64 -1.17 8.92
CA ASP A 375 16.84 -2.61 9.11
C ASP A 375 15.52 -3.39 8.97
N GLN A 376 14.40 -2.83 9.41
CA GLN A 376 13.07 -3.42 9.19
C GLN A 376 12.73 -3.49 7.71
N PHE A 377 12.94 -2.40 6.95
CA PHE A 377 12.72 -2.38 5.52
C PHE A 377 13.64 -3.36 4.79
N VAL A 378 14.92 -3.32 5.09
CA VAL A 378 15.92 -4.18 4.45
C VAL A 378 15.65 -5.66 4.71
N GLY A 379 15.25 -6.02 5.94
CA GLY A 379 14.92 -7.39 6.31
C GLY A 379 13.74 -8.00 5.54
N VAL A 380 12.89 -7.15 4.95
CA VAL A 380 11.79 -7.59 4.07
C VAL A 380 12.29 -8.04 2.70
N TYR A 381 13.32 -7.38 2.19
CA TYR A 381 13.78 -7.55 0.80
C TYR A 381 15.05 -8.38 0.66
N LEU A 382 15.93 -8.29 1.65
CA LEU A 382 17.22 -8.97 1.64
C LEU A 382 17.25 -9.98 2.81
N PRO A 383 17.10 -11.27 2.55
CA PRO A 383 17.29 -12.29 3.60
C PRO A 383 18.70 -12.18 4.18
N ARG A 384 18.81 -12.35 5.50
CA ARG A 384 20.09 -12.36 6.23
C ARG A 384 20.93 -13.56 5.85
#